data_07d9d3b653d8fd1022fb5a01c6ea0921
#
_entry.id   07d9d3b653d8fd1022fb5a01c6ea0921
#
_cell.length_a   1.000
_cell.length_b   1.000
_cell.length_c   1.000
_cell.angle_alpha   90.00
_cell.angle_beta   90.00
_cell.angle_gamma   90.00
#
_symmetry.space_group_name_H-M   'P 1'
#
loop_
_entity.id
_entity.type
_entity.pdbx_description
1 polymer ?
#
loop_
_entity_poly.entity_id
_entity_poly.type
_entity_poly.pdbx_seq_one_letter_code
_entity_poly.pdbx_strand_id
1 'polypeptide(L)'
;VPTFTFQANLADYGSAIQASPELQELFRKEIADSAAMLRRAFDAGVPLLSGTESGFSLTPYGEWHYRELEVFVNELGLSPVEAIKAATSEAARGLCLYGETGALIEGRLADVIVVRGDVSQDVTLLADHANIEHVILDGLIVEPSKLRSRQDPPGWRVAHYGKGILHPEDVK
;
A
#
# COMPACT_ATOMS: atom_id res chain seq x y z
N VAL A 1 0.06 9.44 8.30
CA VAL A 1 -0.27 8.59 7.13
C VAL A 1 0.15 9.32 5.87
N PRO A 2 1.28 8.98 5.23
CA PRO A 2 1.78 9.72 4.07
C PRO A 2 0.96 9.53 2.79
N THR A 3 0.42 8.33 2.56
CA THR A 3 -0.37 7.99 1.36
C THR A 3 0.38 8.20 0.03
N PHE A 4 1.62 7.76 -0.06
CA PHE A 4 2.47 7.90 -1.26
C PHE A 4 2.02 7.04 -2.44
N THR A 5 1.19 6.03 -2.22
CA THR A 5 0.81 5.05 -3.25
C THR A 5 0.32 5.72 -4.54
N PHE A 6 -0.51 6.77 -4.43
CA PHE A 6 -1.01 7.51 -5.58
C PHE A 6 0.12 8.21 -6.34
N GLN A 7 0.98 8.96 -5.63
CA GLN A 7 2.10 9.68 -6.23
C GLN A 7 3.11 8.72 -6.87
N ALA A 8 3.43 7.62 -6.18
CA ALA A 8 4.37 6.62 -6.67
C ALA A 8 3.84 5.92 -7.94
N ASN A 9 2.56 5.57 -7.98
CA ASN A 9 1.95 4.99 -9.16
C ASN A 9 1.93 5.97 -10.34
N LEU A 10 1.67 7.26 -10.08
CA LEU A 10 1.74 8.28 -11.14
C LEU A 10 3.18 8.49 -11.64
N ALA A 11 4.14 8.58 -10.72
CA ALA A 11 5.55 8.76 -11.05
C ALA A 11 6.10 7.62 -11.92
N ASP A 12 5.79 6.37 -11.54
CA ASP A 12 6.39 5.20 -12.17
C ASP A 12 5.57 4.68 -13.35
N TYR A 13 4.25 4.67 -13.24
CA TYR A 13 3.34 4.01 -14.19
C TYR A 13 2.38 4.97 -14.89
N GLY A 14 2.51 6.28 -14.67
CA GLY A 14 1.61 7.27 -15.24
C GLY A 14 1.52 7.22 -16.78
N SER A 15 2.56 6.76 -17.47
CA SER A 15 2.53 6.55 -18.92
C SER A 15 1.45 5.56 -19.37
N ALA A 16 1.13 4.55 -18.59
CA ALA A 16 0.09 3.57 -18.90
C ALA A 16 -1.31 4.20 -18.99
N ILE A 17 -1.52 5.32 -18.28
CA ILE A 17 -2.76 6.12 -18.33
C ILE A 17 -2.59 7.44 -19.07
N GLN A 18 -1.55 7.57 -19.89
CA GLN A 18 -1.26 8.75 -20.71
C GLN A 18 -1.00 10.04 -19.91
N ALA A 19 -0.47 9.93 -18.69
CA ALA A 19 0.04 11.08 -17.95
C ALA A 19 1.31 11.65 -18.63
N SER A 20 1.51 12.98 -18.56
CA SER A 20 2.68 13.58 -19.18
C SER A 20 3.98 13.25 -18.44
N PRO A 21 5.13 13.20 -19.14
CA PRO A 21 6.43 13.00 -18.49
C PRO A 21 6.76 14.06 -17.43
N GLU A 22 6.35 15.31 -17.67
CA GLU A 22 6.57 16.43 -16.74
C GLU A 22 5.81 16.20 -15.43
N LEU A 23 4.59 15.66 -15.53
CA LEU A 23 3.79 15.34 -14.36
C LEU A 23 4.41 14.18 -13.57
N GLN A 24 4.89 13.15 -14.25
CA GLN A 24 5.60 12.04 -13.61
C GLN A 24 6.85 12.52 -12.86
N GLU A 25 7.65 13.39 -13.48
CA GLU A 25 8.85 13.93 -12.87
C GLU A 25 8.53 14.82 -11.65
N LEU A 26 7.47 15.64 -11.76
CA LEU A 26 6.99 16.44 -10.63
C LEU A 26 6.71 15.55 -9.40
N PHE A 27 6.00 14.45 -9.59
CA PHE A 27 5.66 13.55 -8.48
C PHE A 27 6.86 12.77 -7.94
N ARG A 28 7.83 12.40 -8.78
CA ARG A 28 9.12 11.83 -8.28
C ARG A 28 9.83 12.79 -7.34
N LYS A 29 9.88 14.07 -7.71
CA LYS A 29 10.48 15.09 -6.88
C LYS A 29 9.71 15.30 -5.57
N GLU A 30 8.39 15.37 -5.63
CA GLU A 30 7.55 15.51 -4.43
C GLU A 30 7.74 14.35 -3.45
N ILE A 31 7.83 13.11 -3.94
CA ILE A 31 8.12 11.92 -3.13
C ILE A 31 9.49 12.08 -2.45
N ALA A 32 10.54 12.40 -3.21
CA ALA A 32 11.89 12.53 -2.67
C ALA A 32 11.98 13.62 -1.60
N ASP A 33 11.38 14.80 -1.85
CA ASP A 33 11.37 15.91 -0.90
C ASP A 33 10.60 15.54 0.39
N SER A 34 9.48 14.85 0.25
CA SER A 34 8.63 14.41 1.37
C SER A 34 9.27 13.26 2.16
N ALA A 35 9.90 12.31 1.46
CA ALA A 35 10.55 11.15 2.07
C ALA A 35 11.67 11.56 3.02
N ALA A 36 12.49 12.52 2.64
CA ALA A 36 13.57 13.04 3.49
C ALA A 36 13.05 13.68 4.79
N MET A 37 11.91 14.37 4.71
CA MET A 37 11.27 14.96 5.90
C MET A 37 10.65 13.88 6.78
N LEU A 38 9.93 12.94 6.21
CA LEU A 38 9.27 11.85 6.94
C LEU A 38 10.27 10.89 7.57
N ARG A 39 11.41 10.63 6.91
CA ARG A 39 12.50 9.87 7.51
C ARG A 39 13.00 10.51 8.79
N ARG A 40 13.24 11.82 8.79
CA ARG A 40 13.65 12.55 10.00
C ARG A 40 12.61 12.51 11.10
N ALA A 41 11.31 12.58 10.74
CA ALA A 41 10.22 12.45 11.70
C ALA A 41 10.19 11.04 12.32
N PHE A 42 10.34 10.01 11.49
CA PHE A 42 10.43 8.62 11.94
C PHE A 42 11.61 8.40 12.90
N ASP A 43 12.82 8.89 12.55
CA ASP A 43 14.02 8.82 13.39
C ASP A 43 13.85 9.56 14.72
N ALA A 44 12.99 10.59 14.74
CA ALA A 44 12.60 11.32 15.96
C ALA A 44 11.48 10.63 16.77
N GLY A 45 11.04 9.42 16.36
CA GLY A 45 10.04 8.61 17.06
C GLY A 45 8.60 8.91 16.69
N VAL A 46 8.33 9.65 15.61
CA VAL A 46 6.96 9.83 15.09
C VAL A 46 6.53 8.56 14.38
N PRO A 47 5.44 7.89 14.80
CA PRO A 47 4.99 6.68 14.14
C PRO A 47 4.46 6.98 12.73
N LEU A 48 4.85 6.14 11.75
CA LEU A 48 4.30 6.15 10.42
C LEU A 48 3.24 5.05 10.28
N LEU A 49 2.13 5.37 9.65
CA LEU A 49 1.06 4.44 9.34
C LEU A 49 0.92 4.33 7.82
N SER A 50 0.77 3.12 7.32
CA SER A 50 0.48 2.88 5.91
C SER A 50 -0.96 3.29 5.58
N GLY A 51 -1.15 3.87 4.40
CA GLY A 51 -2.45 4.21 3.83
C GLY A 51 -2.32 4.43 2.34
N THR A 52 -3.37 4.15 1.57
CA THR A 52 -3.32 4.17 0.10
C THR A 52 -4.22 5.21 -0.53
N GLU A 53 -5.12 5.82 0.25
CA GLU A 53 -6.14 6.74 -0.28
C GLU A 53 -6.90 6.13 -1.48
N SER A 54 -7.29 4.84 -1.35
CA SER A 54 -7.94 4.10 -2.43
C SER A 54 -9.24 4.74 -2.91
N GLY A 55 -9.54 4.55 -4.19
CA GLY A 55 -10.74 5.05 -4.86
C GLY A 55 -10.47 6.11 -5.91
N PHE A 56 -9.22 6.26 -6.34
CA PHE A 56 -8.81 7.07 -7.50
C PHE A 56 -8.34 6.19 -8.65
N SER A 57 -8.13 6.79 -9.81
CA SER A 57 -7.68 6.11 -11.04
C SER A 57 -6.36 5.37 -10.90
N LEU A 58 -5.46 5.87 -10.06
CA LEU A 58 -4.12 5.29 -9.80
C LEU A 58 -4.09 4.37 -8.58
N THR A 59 -5.17 4.35 -7.80
CA THR A 59 -5.32 3.55 -6.59
C THR A 59 -6.75 3.00 -6.52
N PRO A 60 -7.18 2.13 -7.45
CA PRO A 60 -8.51 1.53 -7.41
C PRO A 60 -8.71 0.70 -6.14
N TYR A 61 -9.98 0.45 -5.80
CA TYR A 61 -10.35 -0.26 -4.58
C TYR A 61 -9.80 -1.69 -4.55
N GLY A 62 -9.17 -2.04 -3.43
CA GLY A 62 -8.66 -3.40 -3.19
C GLY A 62 -7.30 -3.70 -3.82
N GLU A 63 -6.68 -2.72 -4.46
CA GLU A 63 -5.40 -2.87 -5.16
C GLU A 63 -4.33 -1.94 -4.60
N TRP A 64 -3.07 -2.18 -4.93
CA TRP A 64 -1.92 -1.35 -4.62
C TRP A 64 -1.58 -1.15 -3.14
N HIS A 65 -2.19 -1.88 -2.20
CA HIS A 65 -1.92 -1.70 -0.76
C HIS A 65 -0.46 -1.97 -0.38
N TYR A 66 0.21 -2.91 -1.06
CA TYR A 66 1.63 -3.21 -0.88
C TYR A 66 2.54 -2.07 -1.32
N ARG A 67 2.08 -1.22 -2.23
CA ARG A 67 2.89 -0.16 -2.84
C ARG A 67 3.38 0.88 -1.83
N GLU A 68 2.58 1.18 -0.81
CA GLU A 68 3.00 2.07 0.27
C GLU A 68 4.19 1.49 1.05
N LEU A 69 4.22 0.16 1.25
CA LEU A 69 5.34 -0.50 1.93
C LEU A 69 6.61 -0.46 1.07
N GLU A 70 6.48 -0.63 -0.24
CA GLU A 70 7.61 -0.48 -1.17
C GLU A 70 8.18 0.93 -1.10
N VAL A 71 7.34 1.96 -1.10
CA VAL A 71 7.79 3.36 -0.97
C VAL A 71 8.47 3.59 0.37
N PHE A 72 7.94 3.04 1.46
CA PHE A 72 8.59 3.16 2.77
C PHE A 72 9.98 2.53 2.78
N VAL A 73 10.17 1.40 2.13
CA VAL A 73 11.49 0.75 2.04
C VAL A 73 12.40 1.51 1.07
N ASN A 74 11.95 1.81 -0.14
CA ASN A 74 12.80 2.31 -1.21
C ASN A 74 13.13 3.80 -1.06
N GLU A 75 12.16 4.62 -0.63
CA GLU A 75 12.28 6.08 -0.59
C GLU A 75 12.60 6.61 0.82
N LEU A 76 12.00 6.03 1.86
CA LEU A 76 12.29 6.43 3.24
C LEU A 76 13.46 5.64 3.87
N GLY A 77 13.89 4.54 3.24
CA GLY A 77 14.96 3.67 3.78
C GLY A 77 14.56 2.94 5.06
N LEU A 78 13.27 2.64 5.23
CA LEU A 78 12.81 1.77 6.31
C LEU A 78 13.19 0.31 6.00
N SER A 79 13.42 -0.48 7.03
CA SER A 79 13.52 -1.92 6.85
C SER A 79 12.14 -2.51 6.47
N PRO A 80 12.10 -3.66 5.77
CA PRO A 80 10.84 -4.34 5.48
C PRO A 80 9.98 -4.57 6.72
N VAL A 81 10.59 -4.92 7.85
CA VAL A 81 9.88 -5.13 9.12
C VAL A 81 9.25 -3.83 9.65
N GLU A 82 9.93 -2.69 9.52
CA GLU A 82 9.37 -1.39 9.92
C GLU A 82 8.20 -0.99 9.01
N ALA A 83 8.30 -1.22 7.71
CA ALA A 83 7.21 -1.00 6.77
C ALA A 83 5.98 -1.88 7.08
N ILE A 84 6.19 -3.18 7.37
CA ILE A 84 5.13 -4.10 7.80
C ILE A 84 4.49 -3.62 9.10
N LYS A 85 5.27 -3.18 10.09
CA LYS A 85 4.73 -2.63 11.34
C LYS A 85 3.85 -1.39 11.08
N ALA A 86 4.25 -0.51 10.16
CA ALA A 86 3.46 0.65 9.78
C ALA A 86 2.09 0.27 9.19
N ALA A 87 2.01 -0.88 8.48
CA ALA A 87 0.78 -1.41 7.89
C ALA A 87 -0.05 -2.31 8.85
N THR A 88 0.49 -2.68 9.98
CA THR A 88 -0.15 -3.61 10.94
C THR A 88 -0.28 -3.00 12.32
N SER A 89 0.72 -3.19 13.19
CA SER A 89 0.64 -2.78 14.60
C SER A 89 0.52 -1.27 14.79
N GLU A 90 1.23 -0.45 14.01
CA GLU A 90 1.12 1.00 14.11
C GLU A 90 -0.20 1.50 13.52
N ALA A 91 -0.66 0.91 12.39
CA ALA A 91 -1.98 1.22 11.84
C ALA A 91 -3.08 0.90 12.87
N ALA A 92 -3.03 -0.27 13.52
CA ALA A 92 -3.98 -0.64 14.57
C ALA A 92 -3.94 0.33 15.77
N ARG A 93 -2.75 0.82 16.17
CA ARG A 93 -2.64 1.86 17.22
C ARG A 93 -3.29 3.17 16.78
N GLY A 94 -3.03 3.60 15.55
CA GLY A 94 -3.61 4.83 15.02
C GLY A 94 -5.14 4.80 14.92
N LEU A 95 -5.71 3.60 14.76
CA LEU A 95 -7.15 3.34 14.73
C LEU A 95 -7.74 3.02 16.12
N CYS A 96 -6.93 3.02 17.19
CA CYS A 96 -7.32 2.58 18.53
C CYS A 96 -7.76 1.11 18.63
N LEU A 97 -7.31 0.26 17.71
CA LEU A 97 -7.64 -1.17 17.62
C LEU A 97 -6.48 -2.10 18.03
N TYR A 98 -5.37 -1.56 18.53
CA TYR A 98 -4.18 -2.37 18.83
C TYR A 98 -4.43 -3.46 19.90
N GLY A 99 -5.41 -3.29 20.77
CA GLY A 99 -5.85 -4.34 21.71
C GLY A 99 -6.55 -5.52 21.04
N GLU A 100 -7.05 -5.34 19.82
CA GLU A 100 -7.91 -6.31 19.11
C GLU A 100 -7.19 -6.97 17.95
N THR A 101 -6.43 -6.22 17.14
CA THR A 101 -5.78 -6.70 15.93
C THR A 101 -4.40 -6.05 15.70
N GLY A 102 -3.77 -6.31 14.55
CA GLY A 102 -2.51 -5.70 14.11
C GLY A 102 -1.25 -6.39 14.63
N ALA A 103 -1.36 -7.47 15.39
CA ALA A 103 -0.22 -8.29 15.83
C ALA A 103 -0.65 -9.70 16.14
N LEU A 104 0.25 -10.67 15.91
CA LEU A 104 0.03 -12.09 16.24
C LEU A 104 0.27 -12.31 17.74
N ILE A 105 -0.73 -12.03 18.55
CA ILE A 105 -0.71 -12.16 20.02
C ILE A 105 -1.95 -12.95 20.44
N GLU A 106 -1.77 -13.88 21.34
CA GLU A 106 -2.87 -14.69 21.90
C GLU A 106 -3.99 -13.81 22.45
N GLY A 107 -5.23 -14.15 22.11
CA GLY A 107 -6.43 -13.41 22.51
C GLY A 107 -6.83 -12.27 21.57
N ARG A 108 -6.09 -12.03 20.49
CA ARG A 108 -6.48 -11.07 19.43
C ARG A 108 -7.21 -11.74 18.29
N LEU A 109 -7.87 -10.92 17.47
CA LEU A 109 -8.49 -11.37 16.23
C LEU A 109 -7.44 -11.99 15.31
N ALA A 110 -7.76 -13.11 14.71
CA ALA A 110 -6.91 -13.78 13.75
C ALA A 110 -7.13 -13.19 12.35
N ASP A 111 -6.68 -11.93 12.17
CA ASP A 111 -6.61 -11.24 10.87
C ASP A 111 -5.19 -11.43 10.34
N VAL A 112 -5.01 -12.41 9.45
CA VAL A 112 -3.68 -12.90 9.05
C VAL A 112 -3.62 -13.10 7.55
N ILE A 113 -2.51 -12.68 6.95
CA ILE A 113 -2.13 -13.01 5.58
C ILE A 113 -0.98 -14.01 5.64
N VAL A 114 -1.12 -15.16 4.96
CA VAL A 114 -0.06 -16.14 4.78
C VAL A 114 0.57 -15.93 3.41
N VAL A 115 1.86 -15.63 3.39
CA VAL A 115 2.60 -15.26 2.17
C VAL A 115 3.72 -16.27 1.93
N ARG A 116 3.87 -16.70 0.68
CA ARG A 116 5.01 -17.51 0.25
C ARG A 116 6.27 -16.67 0.17
N GLY A 117 7.31 -17.06 0.91
CA GLY A 117 8.56 -16.32 1.01
C GLY A 117 8.67 -15.48 2.29
N ASP A 118 9.79 -14.79 2.43
CA ASP A 118 10.10 -14.02 3.63
C ASP A 118 9.87 -12.52 3.40
N VAL A 119 8.66 -12.06 3.69
CA VAL A 119 8.27 -10.64 3.58
C VAL A 119 9.06 -9.73 4.54
N SER A 120 9.72 -10.29 5.57
CA SER A 120 10.57 -9.51 6.46
C SER A 120 11.91 -9.12 5.82
N GLN A 121 12.23 -9.74 4.69
CA GLN A 121 13.39 -9.40 3.86
C GLN A 121 12.97 -8.65 2.59
N ASP A 122 11.80 -8.95 2.04
CA ASP A 122 11.34 -8.39 0.77
C ASP A 122 9.82 -8.17 0.76
N VAL A 123 9.40 -6.93 0.90
CA VAL A 123 7.97 -6.54 0.87
C VAL A 123 7.37 -6.64 -0.53
N THR A 124 8.19 -6.70 -1.60
CA THR A 124 7.68 -6.80 -2.98
C THR A 124 6.99 -8.13 -3.25
N LEU A 125 7.22 -9.15 -2.42
CA LEU A 125 6.48 -10.42 -2.45
C LEU A 125 4.96 -10.22 -2.33
N LEU A 126 4.52 -9.15 -1.70
CA LEU A 126 3.10 -8.79 -1.55
C LEU A 126 2.47 -8.25 -2.85
N ALA A 127 3.28 -7.90 -3.85
CA ALA A 127 2.81 -7.40 -5.14
C ALA A 127 2.23 -8.50 -6.04
N ASP A 128 2.63 -9.74 -5.83
CA ASP A 128 2.12 -10.87 -6.59
C ASP A 128 1.10 -11.67 -5.77
N HIS A 129 -0.16 -11.62 -6.19
CA HIS A 129 -1.24 -12.37 -5.56
C HIS A 129 -0.98 -13.89 -5.50
N ALA A 130 -0.14 -14.43 -6.40
CA ALA A 130 0.25 -15.84 -6.36
C ALA A 130 1.11 -16.20 -5.12
N ASN A 131 1.72 -15.22 -4.48
CA ASN A 131 2.44 -15.41 -3.23
C ASN A 131 1.52 -15.38 -2.00
N ILE A 132 0.29 -14.90 -2.11
CA ILE A 132 -0.67 -14.87 -1.00
C ILE A 132 -1.39 -16.21 -0.95
N GLU A 133 -0.98 -17.08 -0.03
CA GLU A 133 -1.54 -18.42 0.09
C GLU A 133 -2.90 -18.42 0.80
N HIS A 134 -3.02 -17.62 1.86
CA HIS A 134 -4.27 -17.49 2.61
C HIS A 134 -4.47 -16.06 3.09
N VAL A 135 -5.71 -15.62 3.07
CA VAL A 135 -6.21 -14.47 3.81
C VAL A 135 -7.19 -14.99 4.85
N ILE A 136 -6.93 -14.68 6.10
CA ILE A 136 -7.75 -15.10 7.25
C ILE A 136 -8.29 -13.83 7.87
N LEU A 137 -9.59 -13.77 8.05
CA LEU A 137 -10.30 -12.66 8.68
C LEU A 137 -11.14 -13.21 9.84
N ASP A 138 -10.90 -12.71 11.03
CA ASP A 138 -11.54 -13.19 12.28
C ASP A 138 -11.48 -14.73 12.42
N GLY A 139 -10.32 -15.30 12.10
CA GLY A 139 -10.07 -16.74 12.17
C GLY A 139 -10.67 -17.58 11.03
N LEU A 140 -11.36 -16.96 10.07
CA LEU A 140 -11.96 -17.63 8.93
C LEU A 140 -11.16 -17.41 7.65
N ILE A 141 -10.88 -18.47 6.91
CA ILE A 141 -10.22 -18.37 5.60
C ILE A 141 -11.18 -17.68 4.62
N VAL A 142 -10.72 -16.59 4.02
CA VAL A 142 -11.45 -15.87 2.97
C VAL A 142 -11.35 -16.67 1.67
N GLU A 143 -12.50 -17.06 1.12
CA GLU A 143 -12.57 -17.74 -0.17
C GLU A 143 -12.67 -16.71 -1.31
N PRO A 144 -11.68 -16.61 -2.23
CA PRO A 144 -11.70 -15.63 -3.33
C PRO A 144 -12.98 -15.70 -4.18
N SER A 145 -13.54 -16.91 -4.36
CA SER A 145 -14.77 -17.11 -5.13
C SER A 145 -16.02 -16.46 -4.51
N LYS A 146 -15.96 -16.11 -3.22
CA LYS A 146 -17.04 -15.40 -2.49
C LYS A 146 -16.83 -13.89 -2.44
N LEU A 147 -15.70 -13.40 -2.92
CA LEU A 147 -15.45 -11.96 -2.98
C LEU A 147 -16.28 -11.32 -4.10
N ARG A 148 -16.66 -10.07 -3.87
CA ARG A 148 -17.33 -9.27 -4.90
C ARG A 148 -16.35 -9.03 -6.06
N SER A 149 -16.89 -8.87 -7.27
CA SER A 149 -16.11 -8.39 -8.41
C SER A 149 -15.47 -7.04 -8.10
N ARG A 150 -14.30 -6.79 -8.70
CA ARG A 150 -13.62 -5.51 -8.64
C ARG A 150 -14.58 -4.36 -8.95
N GLN A 151 -14.46 -3.28 -8.19
CA GLN A 151 -15.21 -2.05 -8.41
C GLN A 151 -14.25 -0.93 -8.79
N ASP A 152 -14.38 -0.45 -10.00
CA ASP A 152 -13.61 0.70 -10.46
C ASP A 152 -14.09 2.00 -9.78
N PRO A 153 -13.20 2.97 -9.56
CA PRO A 153 -13.58 4.26 -9.02
C PRO A 153 -14.53 5.00 -9.97
N PRO A 154 -15.40 5.86 -9.44
CA PRO A 154 -16.29 6.67 -10.27
C PRO A 154 -15.52 7.49 -11.31
N GLY A 155 -16.08 7.63 -12.52
CA GLY A 155 -15.44 8.33 -13.64
C GLY A 155 -14.97 9.75 -13.35
N TRP A 156 -15.62 10.48 -12.41
CA TRP A 156 -15.18 11.82 -12.00
C TRP A 156 -13.86 11.81 -11.22
N ARG A 157 -13.41 10.67 -10.69
CA ARG A 157 -12.10 10.50 -10.03
C ARG A 157 -10.99 10.10 -10.99
N VAL A 158 -11.29 9.89 -12.26
CA VAL A 158 -10.34 9.42 -13.28
C VAL A 158 -9.69 10.57 -14.05
N ALA A 159 -10.38 11.68 -14.26
CA ALA A 159 -10.13 12.64 -15.35
C ALA A 159 -8.93 13.59 -15.18
N HIS A 160 -8.33 13.74 -13.99
CA HIS A 160 -7.36 14.82 -13.75
C HIS A 160 -5.90 14.46 -14.07
N TYR A 161 -5.53 13.18 -14.01
CA TYR A 161 -4.11 12.76 -14.06
C TYR A 161 -3.76 11.93 -15.29
N GLY A 162 -4.77 11.44 -16.03
CA GLY A 162 -4.58 10.62 -17.21
C GLY A 162 -5.90 10.10 -17.75
N LYS A 163 -5.83 9.11 -18.64
CA LYS A 163 -6.99 8.47 -19.26
C LYS A 163 -7.05 7.01 -18.85
N GLY A 164 -8.02 6.66 -18.04
CA GLY A 164 -8.24 5.28 -17.61
C GLY A 164 -7.91 5.07 -16.13
N ILE A 165 -7.94 3.80 -15.74
CA ILE A 165 -7.69 3.30 -14.39
C ILE A 165 -6.44 2.44 -14.47
N LEU A 166 -5.51 2.63 -13.53
CA LEU A 166 -4.26 1.86 -13.47
C LEU A 166 -4.45 0.64 -12.57
N HIS A 167 -4.28 -0.53 -13.13
CA HIS A 167 -4.28 -1.79 -12.39
C HIS A 167 -2.88 -2.41 -12.35
N PRO A 168 -2.55 -3.23 -11.33
CA PRO A 168 -1.24 -3.88 -11.25
C PRO A 168 -0.89 -4.75 -12.48
N GLU A 169 -1.87 -5.33 -13.15
CA GLU A 169 -1.67 -6.09 -14.36
C GLU A 169 -1.26 -5.27 -15.58
N ASP A 170 -1.52 -3.96 -15.58
CA ASP A 170 -1.17 -3.07 -16.70
C ASP A 170 0.32 -2.71 -16.74
N VAL A 171 1.07 -3.02 -15.69
CA VAL A 171 2.48 -2.63 -15.49
C VAL A 171 3.44 -3.80 -15.28
N LYS A 172 2.95 -5.02 -15.50
CA LYS A 172 3.76 -6.26 -15.42
C LYS A 172 4.61 -6.49 -16.66
#